data_0f0e8d14e14c84e1e7efa7cf46ffb186
#
_entry.id   0f0e8d14e14c84e1e7efa7cf46ffb186
#
_cell.length_a   1.000
_cell.length_b   1.000
_cell.length_c   1.000
_cell.angle_alpha   90.00
_cell.angle_beta   90.00
_cell.angle_gamma   90.00
#
_symmetry.space_group_name_H-M   'P 1'
#
loop_
_entity.id
_entity.type
_entity.pdbx_description
1 polymer ?
#
loop_
_entity_poly.entity_id
_entity_poly.type
_entity_poly.pdbx_seq_one_letter_code
_entity_poly.pdbx_strand_id
1 'polypeptide(L)'
;MKTRLFYTTGKQDIIETEWNKPEPGPADIEVKNVLTGVCRSDIDMYTGAFVTLPKEIQGHEGLGIVTKVGERLRGTGTVKEGDFVATRGEPSFADYYNAQNGTFVKVPALDPKYIIEPVACGINVLESIVEANDDL
;
A
#
# COMPACT_ATOMS: atom_id res chain seq x y z
N MET A 1 1.66 10.22 15.01
CA MET A 1 0.69 11.08 14.30
C MET A 1 -0.69 10.44 14.36
N LYS A 2 -1.71 11.21 14.67
CA LYS A 2 -3.10 10.77 14.57
C LYS A 2 -3.62 10.97 13.16
N THR A 3 -4.26 9.94 12.59
CA THR A 3 -4.80 9.96 11.22
C THR A 3 -6.09 9.15 11.15
N ARG A 4 -6.91 9.38 10.14
CA ARG A 4 -8.11 8.58 9.91
C ARG A 4 -7.72 7.23 9.30
N LEU A 5 -8.42 6.20 9.73
CA LEU A 5 -8.30 4.84 9.23
C LEU A 5 -9.69 4.28 8.96
N PHE A 6 -9.84 3.62 7.81
CA PHE A 6 -11.06 2.92 7.43
C PHE A 6 -10.80 1.42 7.42
N TYR A 7 -11.74 0.64 7.92
CA TYR A 7 -11.63 -0.81 7.97
C TYR A 7 -12.98 -1.50 7.96
N THR A 8 -12.97 -2.79 7.67
CA THR A 8 -14.15 -3.65 7.78
C THR A 8 -13.96 -4.68 8.88
N THR A 9 -15.06 -5.08 9.53
CA THR A 9 -15.08 -6.23 10.47
C THR A 9 -15.49 -7.53 9.80
N GLY A 10 -15.72 -7.52 8.49
CA GLY A 10 -16.19 -8.69 7.75
C GLY A 10 -17.70 -8.93 7.80
N LYS A 11 -18.46 -7.94 8.25
CA LYS A 11 -19.92 -8.00 8.38
C LYS A 11 -20.63 -7.00 7.46
N GLN A 12 -20.07 -6.79 6.26
CA GLN A 12 -20.58 -5.81 5.29
C GLN A 12 -20.62 -4.39 5.86
N ASP A 13 -19.65 -4.03 6.65
CA ASP A 13 -19.47 -2.74 7.30
C ASP A 13 -18.19 -2.05 6.87
N ILE A 14 -18.20 -0.71 6.91
CA ILE A 14 -17.01 0.12 6.77
C ILE A 14 -17.01 1.09 7.95
N ILE A 15 -15.97 1.03 8.76
CA ILE A 15 -15.85 1.81 9.99
C ILE A 15 -14.71 2.82 9.83
N GLU A 16 -14.99 4.08 10.14
CA GLU A 16 -13.97 5.12 10.29
C GLU A 16 -13.54 5.20 11.75
N THR A 17 -12.23 5.27 11.98
CA THR A 17 -11.66 5.46 13.31
C THR A 17 -10.42 6.35 13.26
N GLU A 18 -10.02 6.87 14.41
CA GLU A 18 -8.73 7.52 14.57
C GLU A 18 -7.67 6.46 14.88
N TRP A 19 -6.50 6.60 14.25
CA TRP A 19 -5.37 5.69 14.42
C TRP A 19 -4.09 6.47 14.75
N ASN A 20 -3.38 5.98 15.75
CA ASN A 20 -2.05 6.49 16.06
C ASN A 20 -1.03 5.80 15.15
N LYS A 21 -0.78 6.43 13.99
CA LYS A 21 0.20 5.94 13.04
C LYS A 21 1.61 6.05 13.63
N PRO A 22 2.42 4.97 13.61
CA PRO A 22 3.82 5.04 14.02
C PRO A 22 4.62 5.95 13.09
N GLU A 23 5.70 6.51 13.57
CA GLU A 23 6.66 7.21 12.71
C GLU A 23 7.30 6.22 11.72
N PRO A 24 7.68 6.68 10.51
CA PRO A 24 8.38 5.82 9.57
C PRO A 24 9.73 5.39 10.13
N GLY A 25 10.08 4.13 9.92
CA GLY A 25 11.39 3.59 10.27
C GLY A 25 12.53 4.16 9.40
N PRO A 26 13.79 3.80 9.69
CA PRO A 26 14.95 4.34 8.96
C PRO A 26 14.93 4.06 7.45
N ALA A 27 14.33 2.95 7.04
CA ALA A 27 14.23 2.51 5.65
C ALA A 27 12.80 2.68 5.07
N ASP A 28 11.94 3.43 5.74
CA ASP A 28 10.56 3.65 5.34
C ASP A 28 10.35 5.05 4.81
N ILE A 29 9.23 5.22 4.13
CA ILE A 29 8.65 6.52 3.80
C ILE A 29 7.29 6.67 4.47
N GLU A 30 6.90 7.90 4.78
CA GLU A 30 5.52 8.26 5.10
C GLU A 30 4.85 8.78 3.84
N VAL A 31 3.64 8.31 3.59
CA VAL A 31 2.85 8.67 2.41
C VAL A 31 1.54 9.32 2.84
N LYS A 32 1.27 10.52 2.30
CA LYS A 32 -0.07 11.10 2.31
C LYS A 32 -0.87 10.45 1.18
N ASN A 33 -1.89 9.70 1.54
CA ASN A 33 -2.70 8.97 0.57
C ASN A 33 -3.54 9.92 -0.29
N VAL A 34 -3.59 9.64 -1.58
CA VAL A 34 -4.44 10.36 -2.54
C VAL A 34 -5.49 9.44 -3.13
N LEU A 35 -5.09 8.23 -3.52
CA LEU A 35 -5.96 7.21 -4.06
C LEU A 35 -5.57 5.84 -3.50
N THR A 36 -6.55 4.99 -3.33
CA THR A 36 -6.36 3.58 -2.95
C THR A 36 -7.21 2.69 -3.84
N GLY A 37 -6.59 1.67 -4.43
CA GLY A 37 -7.29 0.62 -5.12
C GLY A 37 -7.99 -0.32 -4.14
N VAL A 38 -9.03 -0.98 -4.63
CA VAL A 38 -9.76 -2.03 -3.89
C VAL A 38 -9.53 -3.34 -4.60
N CYS A 39 -8.84 -4.26 -3.94
CA CYS A 39 -8.57 -5.61 -4.44
C CYS A 39 -9.78 -6.53 -4.21
N ARG A 40 -9.83 -7.63 -4.95
CA ARG A 40 -10.83 -8.67 -4.70
C ARG A 40 -10.78 -9.20 -3.27
N SER A 41 -9.59 -9.32 -2.70
CA SER A 41 -9.40 -9.74 -1.30
C SER A 41 -10.07 -8.79 -0.30
N ASP A 42 -10.09 -7.49 -0.59
CA ASP A 42 -10.77 -6.50 0.26
C ASP A 42 -12.30 -6.70 0.23
N ILE A 43 -12.84 -7.01 -0.95
CA ILE A 43 -14.27 -7.30 -1.13
C ILE A 43 -14.64 -8.60 -0.40
N ASP A 44 -13.83 -9.63 -0.53
CA ASP A 44 -14.06 -10.93 0.13
C ASP A 44 -13.96 -10.80 1.66
N MET A 45 -13.06 -9.95 2.15
CA MET A 45 -12.98 -9.61 3.57
C MET A 45 -14.23 -8.85 4.04
N TYR A 46 -14.68 -7.87 3.27
CA TYR A 46 -15.89 -7.08 3.56
C TYR A 46 -17.14 -7.96 3.66
N THR A 47 -17.30 -8.92 2.76
CA THR A 47 -18.46 -9.83 2.75
C THR A 47 -18.36 -10.97 3.77
N GLY A 48 -17.19 -11.17 4.38
CA GLY A 48 -16.94 -12.28 5.30
C GLY A 48 -16.56 -13.60 4.60
N ALA A 49 -16.34 -13.59 3.30
CA ALA A 49 -15.89 -14.76 2.53
C ALA A 49 -14.40 -15.07 2.77
N PHE A 50 -13.64 -14.12 3.28
CA PHE A 50 -12.22 -14.24 3.61
C PHE A 50 -11.97 -13.82 5.04
N VAL A 51 -10.88 -14.31 5.64
CA VAL A 51 -10.48 -13.96 7.01
C VAL A 51 -10.28 -12.44 7.13
N THR A 52 -10.92 -11.83 8.12
CA THR A 52 -10.76 -10.41 8.41
C THR A 52 -9.39 -10.13 9.01
N LEU A 53 -8.60 -9.33 8.32
CA LEU A 53 -7.29 -8.88 8.80
C LEU A 53 -7.44 -7.78 9.86
N PRO A 54 -6.43 -7.59 10.74
CA PRO A 54 -6.38 -6.43 11.61
C PRO A 54 -6.52 -5.12 10.82
N LYS A 55 -7.19 -4.13 11.40
CA LYS A 55 -7.46 -2.84 10.74
C LYS A 55 -6.19 -2.11 10.28
N GLU A 56 -5.09 -2.32 10.98
CA GLU A 56 -3.80 -1.67 10.72
C GLU A 56 -3.08 -2.19 9.47
N ILE A 57 -3.63 -3.22 8.82
CA ILE A 57 -3.06 -3.81 7.60
C ILE A 57 -4.09 -4.01 6.49
N GLN A 58 -5.23 -3.33 6.58
CA GLN A 58 -6.24 -3.36 5.52
C GLN A 58 -5.94 -2.29 4.46
N GLY A 59 -6.01 -2.70 3.18
CA GLY A 59 -5.66 -1.86 2.04
C GLY A 59 -4.17 -1.92 1.69
N HIS A 60 -3.85 -2.15 0.41
CA HIS A 60 -2.47 -2.40 -0.04
C HIS A 60 -2.17 -1.87 -1.46
N GLU A 61 -3.06 -1.08 -2.04
CA GLU A 61 -2.92 -0.54 -3.40
C GLU A 61 -2.94 0.99 -3.38
N GLY A 62 -1.96 1.60 -2.68
CA GLY A 62 -1.92 3.04 -2.46
C GLY A 62 -1.22 3.83 -3.56
N LEU A 63 -1.64 5.07 -3.74
CA LEU A 63 -1.01 6.08 -4.56
C LEU A 63 -1.03 7.41 -3.80
N GLY A 64 0.12 8.02 -3.59
CA GLY A 64 0.18 9.21 -2.77
C GLY A 64 1.47 10.02 -2.91
N ILE A 65 1.66 10.93 -1.96
CA ILE A 65 2.76 11.88 -1.93
C ILE A 65 3.64 11.56 -0.72
N VAL A 66 4.94 11.47 -0.93
CA VAL A 66 5.93 11.27 0.15
C VAL A 66 5.98 12.52 1.03
N THR A 67 5.75 12.36 2.32
CA THR A 67 5.78 13.44 3.31
C THR A 67 6.96 13.34 4.28
N LYS A 68 7.49 12.14 4.50
CA LYS A 68 8.72 11.91 5.26
C LYS A 68 9.52 10.78 4.63
N VAL A 69 10.84 10.86 4.78
CA VAL A 69 11.79 9.85 4.31
C VAL A 69 12.67 9.42 5.46
N GLY A 70 12.79 8.13 5.70
CA GLY A 70 13.66 7.55 6.70
C GLY A 70 15.14 7.87 6.44
N GLU A 71 15.93 7.95 7.48
CA GLU A 71 17.31 8.45 7.41
C GLU A 71 18.23 7.63 6.47
N ARG A 72 17.97 6.34 6.35
CA ARG A 72 18.74 5.44 5.44
C ARG A 72 18.43 5.70 3.97
N LEU A 73 17.27 6.25 3.66
CA LEU A 73 16.85 6.55 2.30
C LEU A 73 17.23 7.96 1.85
N ARG A 74 17.38 8.90 2.78
CA ARG A 74 17.67 10.31 2.47
C ARG A 74 18.93 10.54 1.66
N GLY A 75 19.95 9.73 1.88
CA GLY A 75 21.24 9.88 1.19
C GLY A 75 21.36 9.13 -0.13
N THR A 76 20.37 8.31 -0.49
CA THR A 76 20.46 7.41 -1.65
C THR A 76 19.99 8.05 -2.96
N GLY A 77 19.27 9.18 -2.91
CA GLY A 77 18.64 9.80 -4.08
C GLY A 77 17.45 9.02 -4.65
N THR A 78 17.05 7.91 -4.04
CA THR A 78 15.97 7.04 -4.50
C THR A 78 14.61 7.73 -4.42
N VAL A 79 14.37 8.46 -3.33
CA VAL A 79 13.10 9.10 -3.03
C VAL A 79 13.32 10.34 -2.17
N LYS A 80 12.47 11.34 -2.34
CA LYS A 80 12.46 12.57 -1.54
C LYS A 80 11.04 13.01 -1.20
N GLU A 81 10.89 13.87 -0.21
CA GLU A 81 9.63 14.51 0.11
C GLU A 81 9.05 15.25 -1.11
N GLY A 82 7.76 15.11 -1.33
CA GLY A 82 7.06 15.65 -2.50
C GLY A 82 7.01 14.72 -3.71
N ASP A 83 7.76 13.63 -3.73
CA ASP A 83 7.67 12.64 -4.80
C ASP A 83 6.30 11.94 -4.79
N PHE A 84 5.82 11.59 -5.97
CA PHE A 84 4.63 10.73 -6.13
C PHE A 84 5.06 9.28 -6.15
N VAL A 85 4.34 8.45 -5.41
CA VAL A 85 4.65 7.03 -5.27
C VAL A 85 3.41 6.17 -5.38
N ALA A 86 3.56 5.02 -6.04
CA ALA A 86 2.65 3.92 -5.93
C ALA A 86 3.23 2.91 -4.93
N THR A 87 2.41 2.37 -4.06
CA THR A 87 2.88 1.55 -2.94
C THR A 87 2.06 0.29 -2.76
N ARG A 88 2.72 -0.69 -2.14
CA ARG A 88 2.07 -1.78 -1.42
C ARG A 88 2.07 -1.53 0.10
N GLY A 89 2.26 -0.29 0.53
CA GLY A 89 2.23 0.07 1.96
C GLY A 89 0.87 -0.20 2.60
N GLU A 90 0.88 -0.58 3.85
CA GLU A 90 -0.29 -0.90 4.67
C GLU A 90 -0.32 -0.05 5.95
N PRO A 91 -1.49 0.39 6.39
CA PRO A 91 -2.81 0.27 5.75
C PRO A 91 -3.04 1.41 4.75
N SER A 92 -3.31 1.10 3.49
CA SER A 92 -3.60 2.16 2.50
C SER A 92 -5.03 2.70 2.59
N PHE A 93 -5.89 2.13 3.43
CA PHE A 93 -7.20 2.70 3.77
C PHE A 93 -7.08 3.74 4.91
N ALA A 94 -6.02 4.52 4.91
CA ALA A 94 -5.77 5.62 5.84
C ALA A 94 -5.38 6.88 5.09
N ASP A 95 -5.53 8.06 5.72
CA ASP A 95 -5.06 9.31 5.11
C ASP A 95 -3.53 9.37 5.02
N TYR A 96 -2.85 8.74 5.98
CA TYR A 96 -1.39 8.60 6.02
C TYR A 96 -1.01 7.17 6.40
N TYR A 97 0.02 6.64 5.77
CA TYR A 97 0.58 5.32 6.09
C TYR A 97 2.07 5.29 5.79
N ASN A 98 2.76 4.26 6.25
CA ASN A 98 4.18 4.04 5.96
C ASN A 98 4.33 2.95 4.89
N ALA A 99 5.35 3.11 4.04
CA ALA A 99 5.75 2.08 3.09
C ALA A 99 7.24 1.78 3.27
N GLN A 100 7.59 0.50 3.33
CA GLN A 100 8.96 0.03 3.47
C GLN A 100 9.72 0.13 2.16
N ASN A 101 11.03 0.24 2.24
CA ASN A 101 11.88 0.14 1.06
C ASN A 101 11.62 -1.18 0.31
N GLY A 102 11.47 -1.09 -1.00
CA GLY A 102 11.10 -2.22 -1.86
C GLY A 102 9.59 -2.44 -2.02
N THR A 103 8.75 -1.68 -1.30
CA THR A 103 7.28 -1.75 -1.45
C THR A 103 6.67 -0.50 -2.09
N PHE A 104 7.50 0.39 -2.61
CA PHE A 104 7.05 1.58 -3.33
C PHE A 104 7.90 1.85 -4.57
N VAL A 105 7.33 2.56 -5.51
CA VAL A 105 8.01 3.03 -6.73
C VAL A 105 7.55 4.44 -7.04
N LYS A 106 8.48 5.28 -7.51
CA LYS A 106 8.15 6.63 -7.98
C LYS A 106 7.33 6.56 -9.26
N VAL A 107 6.32 7.41 -9.34
CA VAL A 107 5.45 7.57 -10.52
C VAL A 107 5.42 9.03 -10.96
N PRO A 108 5.15 9.31 -12.26
CA PRO A 108 5.23 10.67 -12.78
C PRO A 108 4.02 11.54 -12.44
N ALA A 109 2.90 10.93 -12.03
CA ALA A 109 1.65 11.64 -11.73
C ALA A 109 0.78 10.84 -10.78
N LEU A 110 -0.16 11.52 -10.11
CA LEU A 110 -1.17 10.90 -9.25
C LEU A 110 -2.39 10.49 -10.09
N ASP A 111 -2.17 9.62 -11.05
CA ASP A 111 -3.20 9.09 -11.95
C ASP A 111 -3.50 7.63 -11.57
N PRO A 112 -4.77 7.20 -11.52
CA PRO A 112 -5.16 5.83 -11.17
C PRO A 112 -4.42 4.73 -11.97
N LYS A 113 -4.02 5.01 -13.21
CA LYS A 113 -3.26 4.07 -14.04
C LYS A 113 -1.89 3.68 -13.45
N TYR A 114 -1.37 4.46 -12.50
CA TYR A 114 -0.12 4.20 -11.80
C TYR A 114 -0.30 3.43 -10.49
N ILE A 115 -1.49 2.97 -10.17
CA ILE A 115 -1.69 1.97 -9.11
C ILE A 115 -1.16 0.64 -9.64
N ILE A 116 0.06 0.27 -9.24
CA ILE A 116 0.83 -0.79 -9.89
C ILE A 116 0.77 -2.14 -9.19
N GLU A 117 0.25 -2.22 -7.97
CA GLU A 117 0.19 -3.48 -7.23
C GLU A 117 -0.55 -4.59 -8.02
N PRO A 118 -1.70 -4.34 -8.66
CA PRO A 118 -2.36 -5.35 -9.50
C PRO A 118 -1.50 -5.83 -10.66
N VAL A 119 -0.70 -4.95 -11.25
CA VAL A 119 0.23 -5.29 -12.34
C VAL A 119 1.37 -6.16 -11.83
N ALA A 120 1.93 -5.84 -10.66
CA ALA A 120 2.98 -6.63 -10.02
C ALA A 120 2.49 -8.05 -9.70
N CYS A 121 1.27 -8.20 -9.19
CA CYS A 121 0.65 -9.50 -8.99
C CYS A 121 0.51 -10.30 -10.29
N GLY A 122 0.09 -9.65 -11.37
CA GLY A 122 0.00 -10.27 -12.69
C GLY A 122 1.34 -10.75 -13.22
N ILE A 123 2.40 -9.97 -13.07
CA ILE A 123 3.77 -10.35 -13.47
C ILE A 123 4.26 -11.57 -12.67
N ASN A 124 4.07 -11.59 -11.36
CA ASN A 124 4.44 -12.72 -10.52
C ASN A 124 3.76 -14.02 -10.96
N VAL A 125 2.49 -13.97 -11.37
CA VAL A 125 1.79 -15.14 -11.90
C VAL A 125 2.45 -15.63 -13.19
N LEU A 126 2.79 -14.72 -14.11
CA LEU A 126 3.44 -15.06 -15.37
C LEU A 126 4.83 -15.66 -15.13
N GLU A 127 5.65 -15.08 -14.27
CA GLU A 127 6.97 -15.61 -13.92
C GLU A 127 6.87 -17.03 -13.33
N SER A 128 5.94 -17.25 -12.41
CA SER A 128 5.70 -18.57 -11.81
C SER A 128 5.29 -19.62 -12.84
N ILE A 129 4.51 -19.24 -13.85
CA ILE A 129 4.12 -20.13 -14.96
C ILE A 129 5.33 -20.46 -15.84
N VAL A 130 6.17 -19.48 -16.15
CA VAL A 130 7.39 -19.68 -16.95
C VAL A 130 8.35 -20.62 -16.22
N GLU A 131 8.67 -20.36 -14.96
CA GLU A 131 9.54 -21.21 -14.15
C GLU A 131 9.01 -22.66 -14.06
N ALA A 132 7.72 -22.84 -13.84
CA ALA A 132 7.11 -24.16 -13.78
C ALA A 132 7.20 -24.93 -15.11
N ASN A 133 7.26 -24.24 -16.25
CA ASN A 133 7.39 -24.86 -17.57
C ASN A 133 8.85 -25.11 -17.97
N ASP A 134 9.81 -24.37 -17.45
CA ASP A 134 11.23 -24.58 -17.71
C ASP A 134 11.76 -25.87 -17.02
N ASP A 135 11.05 -26.38 -16.01
CA ASP A 135 11.33 -27.65 -15.34
C ASP A 135 10.71 -28.88 -16.05
N LEU A 136 10.01 -28.66 -17.15
CA LEU A 136 9.41 -29.73 -18.00
C LEU A 136 10.31 -30.08 -19.19
#